data_e533723a112312d9592a76cf978f21bf
#
_entry.id   e533723a112312d9592a76cf978f21bf
#
_cell.length_a   1.000
_cell.length_b   1.000
_cell.length_c   1.000
_cell.angle_alpha   90.00
_cell.angle_beta   90.00
_cell.angle_gamma   90.00
#
_symmetry.space_group_name_H-M   'P 1'
#
loop_
_entity.id
_entity.type
_entity.pdbx_description
1 polymer ?
#
loop_
_entity_poly.entity_id
_entity_poly.type
_entity_poly.pdbx_seq_one_letter_code
_entity_poly.pdbx_strand_id
1 'polypeptide(L)'
;GEHIRVSTWATDFTGLFGLRNFKMEDEAGEMTAWANSVWVYMDMKKGRPCRPAKEEVEAYRPETPLDVEFAPRKIVLPKELEDGESFPVRRHQIDTNEHVNNCQYIQMAIDVVPECERAGQIRVEYKKSAVMGDIIYPKMAVEEQRKIVELCDAEGNPYAVVEFKEK
;
A
#
# COMPACT_ATOMS: atom_id res chain seq x y z
N GLY A 1 6.82 -20.51 -18.98
CA GLY A 1 6.20 -19.49 -18.14
C GLY A 1 5.60 -18.42 -19.01
N GLU A 2 4.63 -17.68 -18.49
CA GLU A 2 4.01 -16.54 -19.16
C GLU A 2 4.90 -15.32 -19.04
N HIS A 3 4.89 -14.45 -20.06
CA HIS A 3 5.53 -13.15 -19.99
C HIS A 3 4.51 -12.08 -19.62
N ILE A 4 4.85 -11.29 -18.61
CA ILE A 4 4.02 -10.17 -18.13
C ILE A 4 4.82 -8.88 -18.31
N ARG A 5 4.19 -7.87 -18.87
CA ARG A 5 4.74 -6.51 -18.94
C ARG A 5 4.22 -5.70 -17.75
N VAL A 6 5.12 -5.14 -16.97
CA VAL A 6 4.79 -4.21 -15.88
C VAL A 6 5.24 -2.82 -16.26
N SER A 7 4.33 -1.86 -16.25
CA SER A 7 4.57 -0.45 -16.55
C SER A 7 4.21 0.44 -15.37
N THR A 8 4.96 1.54 -15.20
CA THR A 8 4.68 2.53 -14.15
C THR A 8 5.14 3.92 -14.59
N TRP A 9 4.36 4.95 -14.28
CA TRP A 9 4.66 6.34 -14.59
C TRP A 9 4.04 7.29 -13.57
N ALA A 10 4.67 8.46 -13.38
CA ALA A 10 4.08 9.56 -12.63
C ALA A 10 2.93 10.18 -13.42
N THR A 11 1.86 10.57 -12.77
CA THR A 11 0.70 11.20 -13.43
C THR A 11 0.51 12.65 -13.03
N ASP A 12 0.83 13.01 -11.78
CA ASP A 12 0.68 14.37 -11.29
C ASP A 12 1.53 14.60 -10.04
N PHE A 13 1.75 15.89 -9.72
CA PHE A 13 2.36 16.35 -8.47
C PHE A 13 1.53 17.50 -7.91
N THR A 14 0.82 17.24 -6.81
CA THR A 14 -0.06 18.21 -6.17
C THR A 14 0.38 18.48 -4.72
N GLY A 15 0.91 19.67 -4.47
CA GLY A 15 1.38 20.07 -3.15
C GLY A 15 2.59 19.27 -2.67
N LEU A 16 2.37 18.36 -1.70
CA LEU A 16 3.38 17.47 -1.11
C LEU A 16 3.31 16.06 -1.70
N PHE A 17 2.39 15.82 -2.63
CA PHE A 17 2.05 14.48 -3.10
C PHE A 17 2.46 14.30 -4.56
N GLY A 18 3.04 13.13 -4.87
CA GLY A 18 3.19 12.62 -6.21
C GLY A 18 2.19 11.48 -6.46
N LEU A 19 1.55 11.48 -7.61
CA LEU A 19 0.63 10.45 -8.05
C LEU A 19 1.31 9.57 -9.09
N ARG A 20 1.10 8.25 -9.00
CA ARG A 20 1.71 7.28 -9.90
C ARG A 20 0.73 6.19 -10.26
N ASN A 21 0.71 5.80 -11.52
CA ASN A 21 -0.03 4.64 -12.00
C ASN A 21 0.89 3.46 -12.28
N PHE A 22 0.30 2.27 -12.24
CA PHE A 22 0.91 0.99 -12.58
C PHE A 22 -0.08 0.20 -13.40
N LYS A 23 0.41 -0.58 -14.36
CA LYS A 23 -0.38 -1.59 -15.06
C LYS A 23 0.43 -2.85 -15.29
N MET A 24 -0.28 -3.97 -15.36
CA MET A 24 0.24 -5.26 -15.82
C MET A 24 -0.53 -5.66 -17.06
N GLU A 25 0.19 -6.13 -18.06
CA GLU A 25 -0.34 -6.59 -19.34
C GLU A 25 0.20 -8.00 -19.62
N ASP A 26 -0.63 -8.85 -20.20
CA ASP A 26 -0.21 -10.15 -20.70
C ASP A 26 0.54 -10.05 -22.04
N GLU A 27 0.84 -11.21 -22.64
CA GLU A 27 1.54 -11.29 -23.93
C GLU A 27 0.70 -10.74 -25.11
N ALA A 28 -0.63 -10.74 -24.98
CA ALA A 28 -1.53 -10.16 -25.97
C ALA A 28 -1.67 -8.63 -25.84
N GLY A 29 -1.13 -8.05 -24.76
CA GLY A 29 -1.27 -6.64 -24.44
C GLY A 29 -2.55 -6.29 -23.70
N GLU A 30 -3.30 -7.28 -23.24
CA GLU A 30 -4.50 -7.08 -22.43
C GLU A 30 -4.13 -6.71 -20.99
N MET A 31 -4.79 -5.69 -20.45
CA MET A 31 -4.54 -5.24 -19.06
C MET A 31 -5.15 -6.20 -18.05
N THR A 32 -4.30 -6.93 -17.33
CA THR A 32 -4.70 -7.94 -16.34
C THR A 32 -4.81 -7.39 -14.93
N ALA A 33 -4.06 -6.32 -14.61
CA ALA A 33 -4.13 -5.62 -13.33
C ALA A 33 -3.68 -4.16 -13.48
N TRP A 34 -4.18 -3.31 -12.58
CA TRP A 34 -3.76 -1.92 -12.50
C TRP A 34 -3.77 -1.43 -11.04
N ALA A 35 -2.99 -0.40 -10.78
CA ALA A 35 -2.96 0.25 -9.48
C ALA A 35 -2.62 1.74 -9.60
N ASN A 36 -2.97 2.49 -8.56
CA ASN A 36 -2.46 3.82 -8.32
C ASN A 36 -1.79 3.91 -6.95
N SER A 37 -0.88 4.84 -6.81
CA SER A 37 -0.27 5.15 -5.52
C SER A 37 -0.11 6.65 -5.32
N VAL A 38 -0.17 7.07 -4.05
CA VAL A 38 0.05 8.44 -3.61
C VAL A 38 1.31 8.44 -2.76
N TRP A 39 2.31 9.19 -3.17
CA TRP A 39 3.60 9.31 -2.52
C TRP A 39 3.72 10.67 -1.85
N VAL A 40 4.34 10.69 -0.68
CA VAL A 40 4.69 11.94 0.02
C VAL A 40 6.16 12.24 -0.28
N TYR A 41 6.43 13.45 -0.80
CA TYR A 41 7.79 13.90 -1.00
C TYR A 41 8.39 14.38 0.32
N MET A 42 9.56 13.84 0.69
CA MET A 42 10.19 14.06 1.99
C MET A 42 11.53 14.77 1.86
N ASP A 43 11.73 15.83 2.64
CA ASP A 43 13.07 16.37 2.89
C ASP A 43 13.78 15.43 3.89
N MET A 44 14.68 14.60 3.39
CA MET A 44 15.40 13.60 4.21
C MET A 44 16.31 14.25 5.27
N LYS A 45 16.77 15.51 5.07
CA LYS A 45 17.58 16.23 6.06
C LYS A 45 16.76 16.76 7.22
N LYS A 46 15.52 17.19 6.94
CA LYS A 46 14.60 17.74 7.93
C LYS A 46 13.61 16.73 8.48
N GLY A 47 13.52 15.54 7.88
CA GLY A 47 12.59 14.47 8.27
C GLY A 47 11.11 14.87 8.14
N ARG A 48 10.77 15.77 7.21
CA ARG A 48 9.40 16.28 7.06
C ARG A 48 8.97 16.37 5.60
N PRO A 49 7.67 16.29 5.32
CA PRO A 49 7.14 16.52 3.99
C PRO A 49 7.52 17.90 3.43
N CYS A 50 7.85 17.94 2.16
CA CYS A 50 8.13 19.18 1.43
C CYS A 50 7.58 19.11 0.00
N ARG A 51 7.50 20.26 -0.67
CA ARG A 51 7.16 20.30 -2.09
C ARG A 51 8.40 19.93 -2.91
N PRO A 52 8.27 19.07 -3.93
CA PRO A 52 9.37 18.82 -4.87
C PRO A 52 9.69 20.12 -5.63
N ALA A 53 10.95 20.29 -6.00
CA ALA A 53 11.37 21.38 -6.88
C ALA A 53 10.79 21.17 -8.29
N LYS A 54 10.66 22.27 -9.06
CA LYS A 54 10.09 22.21 -10.41
C LYS A 54 10.88 21.28 -11.32
N GLU A 55 12.21 21.36 -11.23
CA GLU A 55 13.15 20.56 -12.00
C GLU A 55 12.99 19.05 -11.69
N GLU A 56 12.69 18.70 -10.44
CA GLU A 56 12.44 17.31 -10.04
C GLU A 56 11.12 16.82 -10.65
N VAL A 57 10.05 17.62 -10.60
CA VAL A 57 8.77 17.28 -11.23
C VAL A 57 8.94 17.09 -12.75
N GLU A 58 9.66 18.00 -13.42
CA GLU A 58 9.93 17.90 -14.85
C GLU A 58 10.74 16.64 -15.21
N ALA A 59 11.68 16.22 -14.35
CA ALA A 59 12.46 15.00 -14.55
C ALA A 59 11.61 13.72 -14.54
N TYR A 60 10.51 13.70 -13.79
CA TYR A 60 9.56 12.58 -13.78
C TYR A 60 8.68 12.49 -15.04
N ARG A 61 8.59 13.56 -15.83
CA ARG A 61 7.78 13.62 -17.07
C ARG A 61 6.37 13.06 -16.84
N PRO A 62 5.52 13.73 -16.04
CA PRO A 62 4.18 13.23 -15.77
C PRO A 62 3.40 12.94 -17.07
N GLU A 63 2.72 11.80 -17.12
CA GLU A 63 1.94 11.33 -18.26
C GLU A 63 0.45 11.23 -17.89
N THR A 64 -0.41 11.07 -18.90
CA THR A 64 -1.85 10.92 -18.70
C THR A 64 -2.16 9.74 -17.78
N PRO A 65 -3.03 9.92 -16.77
CA PRO A 65 -3.43 8.82 -15.90
C PRO A 65 -4.23 7.75 -16.67
N LEU A 66 -4.30 6.55 -16.09
CA LEU A 66 -5.21 5.51 -16.58
C LEU A 66 -6.65 6.00 -16.51
N ASP A 67 -7.41 5.71 -17.58
CA ASP A 67 -8.86 5.97 -17.65
C ASP A 67 -9.64 4.87 -16.93
N VAL A 68 -9.50 4.85 -15.60
CA VAL A 68 -10.15 3.88 -14.70
C VAL A 68 -10.60 4.58 -13.43
N GLU A 69 -11.64 4.05 -12.80
CA GLU A 69 -12.08 4.56 -11.49
C GLU A 69 -11.13 4.08 -10.39
N PHE A 70 -10.58 5.02 -9.63
CA PHE A 70 -9.77 4.73 -8.45
C PHE A 70 -10.58 4.88 -7.17
N ALA A 71 -10.40 3.95 -6.25
CA ALA A 71 -11.03 4.04 -4.94
C ALA A 71 -10.51 5.26 -4.15
N PRO A 72 -11.32 5.83 -3.23
CA PRO A 72 -10.91 6.93 -2.38
C PRO A 72 -9.62 6.62 -1.60
N ARG A 73 -8.74 7.62 -1.43
CA ARG A 73 -7.45 7.44 -0.75
C ARG A 73 -7.59 6.89 0.67
N LYS A 74 -8.59 7.37 1.44
CA LYS A 74 -8.77 6.98 2.84
C LYS A 74 -9.59 5.71 2.95
N ILE A 75 -9.11 4.73 3.72
CA ILE A 75 -9.86 3.56 4.15
C ILE A 75 -10.69 3.95 5.36
N VAL A 76 -12.00 3.71 5.30
CA VAL A 76 -12.91 3.97 6.42
C VAL A 76 -12.96 2.71 7.28
N LEU A 77 -12.46 2.82 8.50
CA LEU A 77 -12.51 1.73 9.48
C LEU A 77 -13.94 1.51 10.00
N PRO A 78 -14.34 0.26 10.25
CA PRO A 78 -15.56 -0.04 10.98
C PRO A 78 -15.45 0.44 12.44
N LYS A 79 -16.59 0.47 13.15
CA LYS A 79 -16.61 0.92 14.55
C LYS A 79 -15.94 -0.08 15.50
N GLU A 80 -16.01 -1.34 15.16
CA GLU A 80 -15.48 -2.43 15.98
C GLU A 80 -14.50 -3.25 15.15
N LEU A 81 -13.38 -3.59 15.75
CA LEU A 81 -12.34 -4.45 15.22
C LEU A 81 -12.04 -5.52 16.25
N GLU A 82 -11.87 -6.75 15.83
CA GLU A 82 -11.47 -7.87 16.65
C GLU A 82 -9.95 -7.94 16.74
N ASP A 83 -9.40 -8.18 17.92
CA ASP A 83 -7.95 -8.36 18.08
C ASP A 83 -7.55 -9.75 17.55
N GLY A 84 -6.47 -9.78 16.76
CA GLY A 84 -5.85 -11.00 16.30
C GLY A 84 -4.62 -11.40 17.12
N GLU A 85 -4.05 -12.56 16.84
CA GLU A 85 -2.82 -13.03 17.48
C GLU A 85 -1.63 -12.16 17.04
N SER A 86 -0.86 -11.66 18.02
CA SER A 86 0.32 -10.85 17.78
C SER A 86 1.49 -11.71 17.27
N PHE A 87 2.35 -11.12 16.43
CA PHE A 87 3.52 -11.79 15.87
C PHE A 87 4.71 -10.83 15.67
N PRO A 88 5.94 -11.35 15.74
CA PRO A 88 7.14 -10.52 15.55
C PRO A 88 7.43 -10.26 14.07
N VAL A 89 7.99 -9.08 13.79
CA VAL A 89 8.61 -8.78 12.50
C VAL A 89 9.83 -9.67 12.28
N ARG A 90 9.90 -10.34 11.12
CA ARG A 90 10.92 -11.31 10.76
C ARG A 90 11.95 -10.75 9.77
N ARG A 91 13.14 -11.29 9.76
CA ARG A 91 14.28 -10.85 8.93
C ARG A 91 13.96 -10.75 7.45
N HIS A 92 13.23 -11.71 6.88
CA HIS A 92 12.89 -11.74 5.46
C HIS A 92 11.88 -10.66 5.04
N GLN A 93 11.25 -9.98 5.99
CA GLN A 93 10.28 -8.92 5.76
C GLN A 93 10.95 -7.54 5.65
N ILE A 94 12.25 -7.46 6.01
CA ILE A 94 13.01 -6.20 6.06
C ILE A 94 13.70 -5.93 4.71
N ASP A 95 13.51 -4.72 4.20
CA ASP A 95 14.15 -4.23 2.98
C ASP A 95 15.55 -3.62 3.22
N THR A 96 16.13 -3.05 2.17
CA THR A 96 17.44 -2.40 2.21
C THR A 96 17.49 -1.09 3.02
N ASN A 97 16.33 -0.53 3.37
CA ASN A 97 16.20 0.65 4.22
C ASN A 97 16.04 0.27 5.71
N GLU A 98 16.20 -1.01 6.04
CA GLU A 98 16.00 -1.56 7.40
C GLU A 98 14.56 -1.42 7.92
N HIS A 99 13.59 -1.26 7.03
CA HIS A 99 12.16 -1.21 7.33
C HIS A 99 11.44 -2.43 6.76
N VAL A 100 10.26 -2.74 7.31
CA VAL A 100 9.36 -3.72 6.70
C VAL A 100 8.99 -3.24 5.30
N ASN A 101 9.24 -4.08 4.29
CA ASN A 101 8.88 -3.79 2.91
C ASN A 101 7.36 -3.65 2.76
N ASN A 102 6.93 -2.70 1.95
CA ASN A 102 5.49 -2.39 1.77
C ASN A 102 4.64 -3.60 1.39
N CYS A 103 5.13 -4.52 0.55
CA CYS A 103 4.38 -5.72 0.19
C CYS A 103 4.20 -6.70 1.36
N GLN A 104 5.09 -6.67 2.36
CA GLN A 104 5.00 -7.56 3.51
C GLN A 104 3.83 -7.21 4.43
N TYR A 105 3.41 -5.95 4.51
CA TYR A 105 2.19 -5.60 5.25
C TYR A 105 0.94 -6.23 4.62
N ILE A 106 0.89 -6.33 3.28
CA ILE A 106 -0.21 -7.02 2.59
C ILE A 106 -0.17 -8.51 2.92
N GLN A 107 1.02 -9.13 2.87
CA GLN A 107 1.17 -10.54 3.23
C GLN A 107 0.79 -10.82 4.69
N MET A 108 1.25 -9.98 5.63
CA MET A 108 0.85 -10.08 7.04
C MET A 108 -0.67 -9.99 7.21
N ALA A 109 -1.32 -9.10 6.45
CA ALA A 109 -2.78 -8.96 6.51
C ALA A 109 -3.51 -10.19 5.93
N ILE A 110 -2.98 -10.81 4.87
CA ILE A 110 -3.51 -12.07 4.31
C ILE A 110 -3.38 -13.21 5.33
N ASP A 111 -2.25 -13.27 6.07
CA ASP A 111 -2.00 -14.30 7.08
C ASP A 111 -2.96 -14.15 8.29
N VAL A 112 -3.40 -12.92 8.58
CA VAL A 112 -4.36 -12.62 9.67
C VAL A 112 -5.80 -12.95 9.29
N VAL A 113 -6.20 -12.62 8.06
CA VAL A 113 -7.56 -12.86 7.56
C VAL A 113 -7.49 -13.77 6.33
N PRO A 114 -7.63 -15.09 6.50
CA PRO A 114 -7.64 -16.04 5.40
C PRO A 114 -8.79 -15.75 4.41
N GLU A 115 -8.71 -16.33 3.20
CA GLU A 115 -9.66 -16.15 2.09
C GLU A 115 -9.59 -14.76 1.42
N CYS A 116 -8.50 -14.01 1.62
CA CYS A 116 -8.24 -12.75 0.89
C CYS A 116 -7.55 -12.96 -0.46
N GLU A 117 -7.11 -14.17 -0.78
CA GLU A 117 -6.35 -14.50 -2.01
C GLU A 117 -7.15 -14.26 -3.30
N ARG A 118 -8.48 -14.18 -3.19
CA ARG A 118 -9.40 -13.92 -4.32
C ARG A 118 -9.90 -12.48 -4.37
N ALA A 119 -9.29 -11.58 -3.61
CA ALA A 119 -9.67 -10.17 -3.62
C ALA A 119 -9.59 -9.59 -5.04
N GLY A 120 -10.64 -8.93 -5.47
CA GLY A 120 -10.66 -8.18 -6.73
C GLY A 120 -9.97 -6.82 -6.58
N GLN A 121 -9.90 -6.29 -5.36
CA GLN A 121 -9.21 -5.04 -5.05
C GLN A 121 -8.50 -5.13 -3.70
N ILE A 122 -7.27 -4.62 -3.66
CA ILE A 122 -6.50 -4.42 -2.41
C ILE A 122 -6.18 -2.94 -2.29
N ARG A 123 -6.45 -2.38 -1.10
CA ARG A 123 -6.10 -1.00 -0.76
C ARG A 123 -5.22 -0.99 0.48
N VAL A 124 -4.21 -0.13 0.51
CA VAL A 124 -3.31 -0.02 1.66
C VAL A 124 -3.06 1.44 2.01
N GLU A 125 -3.17 1.76 3.29
CA GLU A 125 -2.65 3.01 3.85
C GLU A 125 -1.44 2.69 4.73
N TYR A 126 -0.25 3.15 4.32
CA TYR A 126 0.96 3.09 5.14
C TYR A 126 1.02 4.32 6.05
N LYS A 127 1.18 4.12 7.36
CA LYS A 127 1.19 5.18 8.37
C LYS A 127 2.59 5.43 8.94
N LYS A 128 3.28 4.38 9.35
CA LYS A 128 4.66 4.39 9.82
C LYS A 128 5.37 3.09 9.44
N SER A 129 6.68 3.11 9.44
CA SER A 129 7.47 1.91 9.16
C SER A 129 7.66 1.08 10.43
N ALA A 130 7.47 -0.23 10.34
CA ALA A 130 7.93 -1.17 11.34
C ALA A 130 9.38 -1.58 11.04
N VAL A 131 10.11 -1.98 12.07
CA VAL A 131 11.51 -2.39 11.99
C VAL A 131 11.71 -3.79 12.57
N MET A 132 12.89 -4.33 12.39
CA MET A 132 13.26 -5.63 12.96
C MET A 132 13.12 -5.61 14.48
N GLY A 133 12.40 -6.59 15.02
CA GLY A 133 12.14 -6.73 16.45
C GLY A 133 10.85 -6.12 16.95
N ASP A 134 10.14 -5.34 16.12
CA ASP A 134 8.79 -4.89 16.44
C ASP A 134 7.83 -6.08 16.54
N ILE A 135 6.80 -5.94 17.38
CA ILE A 135 5.68 -6.88 17.48
C ILE A 135 4.46 -6.23 16.82
N ILE A 136 3.85 -6.95 15.92
CA ILE A 136 2.62 -6.53 15.26
C ILE A 136 1.42 -7.05 16.05
N TYR A 137 0.50 -6.16 16.36
CA TYR A 137 -0.80 -6.43 17.01
C TYR A 137 -1.89 -6.18 15.98
N PRO A 138 -2.34 -7.22 15.27
CA PRO A 138 -3.35 -7.05 14.23
C PRO A 138 -4.73 -6.86 14.85
N LYS A 139 -5.53 -6.02 14.20
CA LYS A 139 -6.97 -5.89 14.45
C LYS A 139 -7.70 -6.09 13.13
N MET A 140 -8.82 -6.77 13.14
CA MET A 140 -9.52 -7.13 11.92
C MET A 140 -11.03 -6.93 12.01
N ALA A 141 -11.65 -6.72 10.86
CA ALA A 141 -13.08 -6.82 10.68
C ALA A 141 -13.39 -7.53 9.36
N VAL A 142 -14.39 -8.40 9.41
CA VAL A 142 -14.93 -9.09 8.25
C VAL A 142 -16.37 -8.60 8.04
N GLU A 143 -16.57 -7.86 6.95
CA GLU A 143 -17.87 -7.38 6.50
C GLU A 143 -18.27 -8.16 5.22
N GLU A 144 -19.54 -8.09 4.83
CA GLU A 144 -20.07 -8.87 3.70
C GLU A 144 -19.28 -8.69 2.38
N GLN A 145 -18.79 -7.47 2.12
CA GLN A 145 -18.11 -7.14 0.85
C GLN A 145 -16.66 -6.76 1.00
N ARG A 146 -16.15 -6.70 2.23
CA ARG A 146 -14.76 -6.31 2.47
C ARG A 146 -14.21 -6.87 3.78
N LYS A 147 -12.91 -7.09 3.78
CA LYS A 147 -12.14 -7.46 4.96
C LYS A 147 -11.12 -6.36 5.22
N ILE A 148 -10.96 -5.97 6.47
CA ILE A 148 -10.05 -4.89 6.87
C ILE A 148 -9.12 -5.43 7.94
N VAL A 149 -7.84 -5.15 7.80
CA VAL A 149 -6.80 -5.46 8.79
C VAL A 149 -6.04 -4.19 9.11
N GLU A 150 -5.97 -3.86 10.39
CA GLU A 150 -5.13 -2.79 10.92
C GLU A 150 -3.96 -3.44 11.65
N LEU A 151 -2.73 -3.23 11.18
CA LEU A 151 -1.50 -3.76 11.75
C LEU A 151 -0.90 -2.71 12.68
N CYS A 152 -1.00 -2.92 14.00
CA CYS A 152 -0.65 -1.91 15.01
C CYS A 152 0.60 -2.27 15.80
N ASP A 153 1.15 -1.25 16.51
CA ASP A 153 2.10 -1.44 17.60
C ASP A 153 1.36 -1.75 18.92
N ALA A 154 2.12 -1.92 20.01
CA ALA A 154 1.58 -2.22 21.35
C ALA A 154 0.68 -1.11 21.92
N GLU A 155 0.87 0.13 21.49
CA GLU A 155 0.07 1.30 21.89
C GLU A 155 -1.19 1.46 21.01
N GLY A 156 -1.39 0.59 20.02
CA GLY A 156 -2.51 0.64 19.08
C GLY A 156 -2.35 1.64 17.94
N ASN A 157 -1.13 2.17 17.69
CA ASN A 157 -0.90 3.03 16.55
C ASN A 157 -0.62 2.18 15.30
N PRO A 158 -1.31 2.41 14.18
CA PRO A 158 -1.16 1.57 13.01
C PRO A 158 0.17 1.81 12.28
N TYR A 159 0.81 0.72 11.85
CA TYR A 159 1.83 0.70 10.81
C TYR A 159 1.17 0.79 9.43
N ALA A 160 0.15 -0.04 9.21
CA ALA A 160 -0.60 -0.07 7.97
C ALA A 160 -2.06 -0.46 8.21
N VAL A 161 -2.93 0.00 7.31
CA VAL A 161 -4.33 -0.46 7.20
C VAL A 161 -4.48 -1.09 5.83
N VAL A 162 -4.95 -2.32 5.76
CA VAL A 162 -5.17 -3.07 4.52
C VAL A 162 -6.65 -3.40 4.38
N GLU A 163 -7.22 -3.10 3.23
CA GLU A 163 -8.59 -3.46 2.87
C GLU A 163 -8.58 -4.39 1.66
N PHE A 164 -9.27 -5.50 1.76
CA PHE A 164 -9.55 -6.43 0.68
C PHE A 164 -11.02 -6.36 0.31
N LYS A 165 -11.33 -6.18 -0.97
CA LYS A 165 -12.69 -6.25 -1.49
C LYS A 165 -12.82 -7.39 -2.48
N GLU A 166 -13.92 -8.12 -2.39
CA GLU A 166 -14.29 -9.10 -3.39
C GLU A 166 -14.71 -8.42 -4.71
N LYS A 167 -14.68 -9.17 -5.80
CA LYS A 167 -15.14 -8.68 -7.11
C LYS A 167 -16.66 -8.57 -7.15
#